data_d1a0525c13cd727ac97a22631600e850
#
_entry.id   d1a0525c13cd727ac97a22631600e850
#
_cell.length_a   1.000
_cell.length_b   1.000
_cell.length_c   1.000
_cell.angle_alpha   90.00
_cell.angle_beta   90.00
_cell.angle_gamma   90.00
#
_symmetry.space_group_name_H-M   'P 1'
#
loop_
_entity.id
_entity.type
_entity.pdbx_description
1 polymer ?
#
loop_
_entity_poly.entity_id
_entity_poly.type
_entity_poly.pdbx_seq_one_letter_code
_entity_poly.pdbx_strand_id
1 'polypeptide(L)'
;MWLVICREYNEDPVYKSLTPSLVKTASRLSCLAFSIDKDGNYEAINLGRPNGRLSPYYRHAYTTKENQYDVIARVIKEKNPDKVAVNISDVSGQADGLSKCIWDNLYERLGDRLVADGNMAIRWLETRTEKEMEIYPQIYRIAMDILREAYSLDVITPGVTSTTDVEYYIMQRINDMGLQAWFAPDVDVQRQGCNGKRMSDVVIEKGDIIHTDWGIEYMGLHTDSQRLGYLLKDGETEIPAGILEGVKIGNRFQDIVRENYITGITGNEIFAAAMEQAKAEGIRRMLYTHPIGFYGHGAGPTIGLYDNQGFVPGAGEIKLYDDTCYALELNITHSIPEWDGQDVAFYMEETITYTGGKTYFNDDYRDVMIKIG
;
A
#
# COMPACT_ATOMS: atom_id res chain seq x y z
N MET A 1 20.92 -2.92 -18.47
CA MET A 1 19.72 -3.68 -18.92
C MET A 1 19.02 -4.25 -17.72
N TRP A 2 17.70 -4.30 -17.71
CA TRP A 2 16.90 -4.90 -16.64
C TRP A 2 16.10 -6.08 -17.17
N LEU A 3 16.11 -7.22 -16.47
CA LEU A 3 15.33 -8.40 -16.80
C LEU A 3 14.30 -8.68 -15.71
N VAL A 4 13.04 -8.85 -16.11
CA VAL A 4 11.98 -9.42 -15.29
C VAL A 4 11.67 -10.80 -15.85
N ILE A 5 12.06 -11.84 -15.13
CA ILE A 5 12.02 -13.23 -15.58
C ILE A 5 11.43 -14.14 -14.51
N CYS A 6 10.42 -14.91 -14.89
CA CYS A 6 9.71 -15.78 -13.97
C CYS A 6 9.15 -17.03 -14.68
N ARG A 7 8.65 -17.96 -13.89
CA ARG A 7 7.96 -19.15 -14.35
C ARG A 7 6.48 -19.08 -14.05
N GLU A 8 5.70 -19.83 -14.80
CA GLU A 8 4.32 -20.15 -14.46
C GLU A 8 4.24 -20.71 -13.02
N TYR A 9 3.30 -20.21 -12.21
CA TYR A 9 3.10 -20.50 -10.79
C TYR A 9 4.21 -20.04 -9.83
N ASN A 10 5.29 -19.46 -10.34
CA ASN A 10 6.32 -18.80 -9.54
C ASN A 10 6.64 -17.45 -10.21
N GLU A 11 5.66 -16.57 -10.18
CA GLU A 11 5.68 -15.32 -10.90
C GLU A 11 6.47 -14.26 -10.12
N ASP A 12 7.23 -13.46 -10.84
CA ASP A 12 7.86 -12.27 -10.30
C ASP A 12 6.76 -11.24 -10.00
N PRO A 13 6.74 -10.61 -8.80
CA PRO A 13 5.71 -9.64 -8.43
C PRO A 13 5.58 -8.45 -9.39
N VAL A 14 6.69 -8.04 -10.03
CA VAL A 14 6.71 -6.94 -11.00
C VAL A 14 6.11 -7.36 -12.35
N TYR A 15 6.14 -8.64 -12.69
CA TYR A 15 5.72 -9.13 -14.00
C TYR A 15 4.29 -8.73 -14.36
N LYS A 16 3.37 -8.80 -13.40
CA LYS A 16 1.96 -8.40 -13.62
C LYS A 16 1.80 -6.93 -13.96
N SER A 17 2.54 -6.07 -13.29
CA SER A 17 2.50 -4.62 -13.52
C SER A 17 3.10 -4.20 -14.88
N LEU A 18 3.97 -5.05 -15.45
CA LEU A 18 4.60 -4.86 -16.76
C LEU A 18 3.82 -5.47 -17.92
N THR A 19 2.70 -6.13 -17.66
CA THR A 19 1.89 -6.80 -18.67
C THR A 19 0.48 -6.23 -18.74
N PRO A 20 -0.17 -6.23 -19.93
CA PRO A 20 -1.57 -5.84 -20.03
C PRO A 20 -2.47 -6.64 -19.10
N SER A 21 -3.51 -6.03 -18.55
CA SER A 21 -4.44 -6.61 -17.57
C SER A 21 -5.08 -7.95 -17.97
N LEU A 22 -5.13 -8.25 -19.26
CA LEU A 22 -5.61 -9.52 -19.80
C LEU A 22 -4.56 -10.64 -19.80
N VAL A 23 -3.31 -10.35 -19.45
CA VAL A 23 -2.25 -11.35 -19.21
C VAL A 23 -2.28 -11.69 -17.73
N LYS A 24 -3.04 -12.73 -17.37
CA LYS A 24 -3.31 -13.06 -15.96
C LYS A 24 -2.16 -13.77 -15.26
N THR A 25 -1.30 -14.47 -16.00
CA THR A 25 -0.22 -15.29 -15.46
C THR A 25 0.92 -15.40 -16.46
N ALA A 26 2.12 -15.64 -15.97
CA ALA A 26 3.27 -16.03 -16.78
C ALA A 26 2.98 -17.39 -17.45
N SER A 27 3.54 -17.62 -18.63
CA SER A 27 3.44 -18.89 -19.35
C SER A 27 4.81 -19.55 -19.47
N ARG A 28 4.99 -20.69 -18.83
CA ARG A 28 6.27 -21.42 -18.74
C ARG A 28 7.38 -20.52 -18.18
N LEU A 29 8.44 -20.25 -18.97
CA LEU A 29 9.44 -19.25 -18.66
C LEU A 29 9.10 -17.97 -19.45
N SER A 30 8.69 -16.92 -18.74
CA SER A 30 8.43 -15.58 -19.28
C SER A 30 9.62 -14.68 -18.97
N CYS A 31 10.03 -13.85 -19.94
CA CYS A 31 11.12 -12.91 -19.75
C CYS A 31 10.82 -11.62 -20.50
N LEU A 32 10.77 -10.52 -19.77
CA LEU A 32 10.72 -9.17 -20.31
C LEU A 32 12.07 -8.50 -20.06
N ALA A 33 12.62 -7.85 -21.07
CA ALA A 33 13.91 -7.19 -20.99
C ALA A 33 13.76 -5.72 -21.39
N PHE A 34 14.37 -4.85 -20.61
CA PHE A 34 14.39 -3.41 -20.82
C PHE A 34 15.83 -2.93 -20.96
N SER A 35 16.10 -2.19 -22.01
CA SER A 35 17.41 -1.60 -22.24
C SER A 35 17.30 -0.15 -22.64
N ILE A 36 18.29 0.63 -22.23
CA ILE A 36 18.52 1.98 -22.71
C ILE A 36 19.92 2.01 -23.32
N ASP A 37 20.05 2.60 -24.48
CA ASP A 37 21.36 2.78 -25.11
C ASP A 37 22.03 4.09 -24.66
N LYS A 38 23.25 4.32 -25.09
CA LYS A 38 24.02 5.55 -24.77
C LYS A 38 23.42 6.84 -25.34
N ASP A 39 22.54 6.73 -26.32
CA ASP A 39 21.85 7.86 -26.95
C ASP A 39 20.49 8.13 -26.30
N GLY A 40 20.13 7.35 -25.24
CA GLY A 40 18.89 7.48 -24.49
C GLY A 40 17.70 6.74 -25.12
N ASN A 41 17.89 5.97 -26.20
CA ASN A 41 16.80 5.19 -26.77
C ASN A 41 16.52 3.96 -25.91
N TYR A 42 15.28 3.75 -25.53
CA TYR A 42 14.88 2.58 -24.79
C TYR A 42 14.23 1.53 -25.69
N GLU A 43 14.33 0.28 -25.27
CA GLU A 43 13.69 -0.84 -25.94
C GLU A 43 13.14 -1.82 -24.91
N ALA A 44 11.89 -2.26 -25.14
CA ALA A 44 11.23 -3.31 -24.38
C ALA A 44 11.10 -4.57 -25.26
N ILE A 45 11.60 -5.70 -24.75
CA ILE A 45 11.73 -6.94 -25.52
C ILE A 45 11.03 -8.09 -24.75
N ASN A 46 10.15 -8.82 -25.45
CA ASN A 46 9.65 -10.10 -24.96
C ASN A 46 10.59 -11.22 -25.42
N LEU A 47 11.36 -11.76 -24.49
CA LEU A 47 12.24 -12.93 -24.66
C LEU A 47 11.54 -14.24 -24.20
N GLY A 48 10.27 -14.15 -23.84
CA GLY A 48 9.38 -15.27 -23.58
C GLY A 48 8.67 -15.75 -24.84
N ARG A 49 7.69 -16.64 -24.67
CA ARG A 49 6.88 -17.13 -25.79
C ARG A 49 6.12 -15.99 -26.49
N PRO A 50 5.84 -16.17 -27.79
CA PRO A 50 4.97 -15.22 -28.50
C PRO A 50 3.62 -15.08 -27.78
N ASN A 51 3.23 -13.84 -27.53
CA ASN A 51 1.93 -13.50 -26.99
C ASN A 51 1.40 -12.26 -27.69
N GLY A 52 0.31 -12.39 -28.44
CA GLY A 52 -0.28 -11.29 -29.21
C GLY A 52 -0.72 -10.10 -28.36
N ARG A 53 -0.96 -10.30 -27.07
CA ARG A 53 -1.30 -9.22 -26.14
C ARG A 53 -0.07 -8.38 -25.71
N LEU A 54 1.14 -8.97 -25.79
CA LEU A 54 2.38 -8.27 -25.51
C LEU A 54 2.94 -7.56 -26.76
N SER A 55 2.63 -8.05 -27.96
CA SER A 55 3.22 -7.55 -29.21
C SER A 55 3.01 -6.06 -29.50
N PRO A 56 1.96 -5.36 -29.02
CA PRO A 56 1.86 -3.91 -29.18
C PRO A 56 2.89 -3.11 -28.36
N TYR A 57 3.45 -3.71 -27.32
CA TYR A 57 4.31 -3.04 -26.33
C TYR A 57 5.74 -3.54 -26.35
N TYR A 58 5.96 -4.77 -26.82
CA TYR A 58 7.25 -5.46 -26.76
C TYR A 58 7.65 -5.99 -28.11
N ARG A 59 8.88 -5.71 -28.55
CA ARG A 59 9.48 -6.43 -29.66
C ARG A 59 9.69 -7.89 -29.26
N HIS A 60 9.30 -8.82 -30.10
CA HIS A 60 9.49 -10.25 -29.85
C HIS A 60 10.83 -10.74 -30.43
N ALA A 61 11.61 -11.49 -29.63
CA ALA A 61 12.93 -11.97 -30.02
C ALA A 61 13.20 -13.46 -29.68
N TYR A 62 12.20 -14.25 -29.38
CA TYR A 62 12.34 -15.67 -29.04
C TYR A 62 11.86 -16.59 -30.17
N THR A 63 12.58 -17.71 -30.39
CA THR A 63 12.16 -18.80 -31.29
C THR A 63 11.91 -20.06 -30.47
N THR A 64 10.89 -20.84 -30.82
CA THR A 64 10.50 -22.05 -30.07
C THR A 64 11.44 -23.24 -30.28
N LYS A 65 12.44 -23.12 -31.13
CA LYS A 65 13.38 -24.20 -31.50
C LYS A 65 14.66 -24.21 -30.66
N GLU A 66 14.93 -23.13 -29.92
CA GLU A 66 16.15 -22.95 -29.15
C GLU A 66 15.88 -23.06 -27.64
N ASN A 67 16.92 -23.34 -26.86
CA ASN A 67 16.87 -23.17 -25.42
C ASN A 67 16.66 -21.70 -25.10
N GLN A 68 15.65 -21.36 -24.28
CA GLN A 68 15.27 -19.98 -24.02
C GLN A 68 16.37 -19.19 -23.29
N TYR A 69 17.12 -19.79 -22.38
CA TYR A 69 18.24 -19.12 -21.73
C TYR A 69 19.36 -18.77 -22.70
N ASP A 70 19.60 -19.61 -23.74
CA ASP A 70 20.60 -19.31 -24.78
C ASP A 70 20.15 -18.15 -25.66
N VAL A 71 18.86 -18.05 -25.98
CA VAL A 71 18.28 -16.90 -26.70
C VAL A 71 18.41 -15.63 -25.87
N ILE A 72 18.06 -15.67 -24.57
CA ILE A 72 18.21 -14.55 -23.65
C ILE A 72 19.68 -14.08 -23.64
N ALA A 73 20.62 -15.00 -23.45
CA ALA A 73 22.03 -14.68 -23.41
C ALA A 73 22.55 -14.10 -24.73
N ARG A 74 22.07 -14.63 -25.88
CA ARG A 74 22.44 -14.10 -27.23
C ARG A 74 21.97 -12.66 -27.39
N VAL A 75 20.70 -12.36 -27.10
CA VAL A 75 20.16 -11.00 -27.23
C VAL A 75 20.89 -10.03 -26.29
N ILE A 76 21.20 -10.45 -25.06
CA ILE A 76 21.98 -9.63 -24.12
C ILE A 76 23.40 -9.37 -24.68
N LYS A 77 24.07 -10.39 -25.24
CA LYS A 77 25.40 -10.23 -25.83
C LYS A 77 25.39 -9.31 -27.07
N GLU A 78 24.36 -9.39 -27.89
CA GLU A 78 24.16 -8.48 -29.04
C GLU A 78 23.98 -7.03 -28.60
N LYS A 79 23.21 -6.79 -27.50
CA LYS A 79 23.06 -5.45 -26.92
C LYS A 79 24.27 -4.98 -26.14
N ASN A 80 25.11 -5.90 -25.71
CA ASN A 80 26.38 -5.69 -24.99
C ASN A 80 26.28 -4.69 -23.81
N PRO A 81 25.31 -4.83 -22.87
CA PRO A 81 25.25 -3.97 -21.69
C PRO A 81 26.40 -4.30 -20.73
N ASP A 82 26.86 -3.29 -19.97
CA ASP A 82 27.88 -3.48 -18.94
C ASP A 82 27.34 -4.37 -17.81
N LYS A 83 26.07 -4.16 -17.39
CA LYS A 83 25.38 -4.90 -16.35
C LYS A 83 23.97 -5.28 -16.78
N VAL A 84 23.51 -6.40 -16.21
CA VAL A 84 22.17 -6.94 -16.39
C VAL A 84 21.57 -7.13 -14.99
N ALA A 85 20.66 -6.25 -14.62
CA ALA A 85 19.97 -6.29 -13.33
C ALA A 85 18.82 -7.29 -13.37
N VAL A 86 18.64 -8.02 -12.28
CA VAL A 86 17.51 -8.91 -12.02
C VAL A 86 16.94 -8.65 -10.64
N ASN A 87 15.65 -8.94 -10.44
CA ASN A 87 14.89 -8.64 -9.23
C ASN A 87 15.29 -9.58 -8.08
N ILE A 88 16.30 -9.19 -7.33
CA ILE A 88 16.72 -9.80 -6.07
C ILE A 88 16.89 -8.66 -5.06
N SER A 89 16.23 -8.75 -3.92
CA SER A 89 16.25 -7.75 -2.86
C SER A 89 16.13 -8.41 -1.50
N ASP A 90 16.88 -7.90 -0.54
CA ASP A 90 16.77 -8.20 0.90
C ASP A 90 15.91 -7.18 1.65
N VAL A 91 15.38 -6.18 0.91
CA VAL A 91 14.65 -5.03 1.48
C VAL A 91 13.16 -5.10 1.18
N SER A 92 12.78 -5.57 -0.02
CA SER A 92 11.39 -5.62 -0.46
C SER A 92 11.07 -6.96 -1.11
N GLY A 93 10.10 -7.68 -0.55
CA GLY A 93 9.64 -8.96 -1.10
C GLY A 93 9.03 -8.82 -2.50
N GLN A 94 8.46 -7.65 -2.85
CA GLN A 94 7.96 -7.39 -4.21
C GLN A 94 9.10 -7.21 -5.22
N ALA A 95 10.30 -6.89 -4.77
CA ALA A 95 11.49 -6.75 -5.62
C ALA A 95 12.41 -7.98 -5.57
N ASP A 96 12.00 -9.08 -4.90
CA ASP A 96 12.72 -10.34 -4.76
C ASP A 96 11.99 -11.49 -5.48
N GLY A 97 11.78 -11.36 -6.78
CA GLY A 97 11.00 -12.31 -7.57
C GLY A 97 11.81 -13.42 -8.25
N LEU A 98 13.14 -13.38 -8.21
CA LEU A 98 13.98 -14.30 -8.98
C LEU A 98 14.28 -15.61 -8.23
N SER A 99 13.89 -16.75 -8.80
CA SER A 99 14.27 -18.04 -8.21
C SER A 99 15.76 -18.36 -8.41
N LYS A 100 16.34 -19.08 -7.44
CA LYS A 100 17.74 -19.58 -7.49
C LYS A 100 18.05 -20.32 -8.78
N CYS A 101 17.13 -21.17 -9.27
CA CYS A 101 17.32 -21.92 -10.50
C CYS A 101 17.42 -21.02 -11.73
N ILE A 102 16.65 -19.92 -11.81
CA ILE A 102 16.73 -18.95 -12.89
C ILE A 102 18.07 -18.20 -12.82
N TRP A 103 18.46 -17.77 -11.61
CA TRP A 103 19.76 -17.13 -11.39
C TRP A 103 20.92 -17.98 -11.90
N ASP A 104 20.98 -19.26 -11.51
CA ASP A 104 22.07 -20.15 -11.89
C ASP A 104 22.17 -20.31 -13.42
N ASN A 105 21.03 -20.48 -14.10
CA ASN A 105 21.01 -20.60 -15.56
C ASN A 105 21.46 -19.30 -16.27
N LEU A 106 21.12 -18.15 -15.73
CA LEU A 106 21.56 -16.86 -16.28
C LEU A 106 23.05 -16.62 -15.98
N TYR A 107 23.48 -16.88 -14.74
CA TYR A 107 24.88 -16.66 -14.33
C TYR A 107 25.87 -17.53 -15.09
N GLU A 108 25.52 -18.81 -15.36
CA GLU A 108 26.32 -19.69 -16.21
C GLU A 108 26.62 -19.08 -17.60
N ARG A 109 25.71 -18.26 -18.14
CA ARG A 109 25.81 -17.68 -19.49
C ARG A 109 26.33 -16.26 -19.55
N LEU A 110 26.08 -15.50 -18.50
CA LEU A 110 26.35 -14.06 -18.46
C LEU A 110 27.50 -13.68 -17.50
N GLY A 111 27.82 -14.59 -16.54
CA GLY A 111 28.85 -14.35 -15.54
C GLY A 111 28.60 -13.07 -14.74
N ASP A 112 29.66 -12.34 -14.44
CA ASP A 112 29.68 -11.13 -13.59
C ASP A 112 28.94 -9.92 -14.21
N ARG A 113 28.38 -10.04 -15.41
CA ARG A 113 27.44 -9.05 -15.95
C ARG A 113 26.10 -9.11 -15.26
N LEU A 114 25.69 -10.29 -14.76
CA LEU A 114 24.46 -10.46 -14.00
C LEU A 114 24.63 -9.89 -12.61
N VAL A 115 23.71 -9.01 -12.20
CA VAL A 115 23.72 -8.38 -10.88
C VAL A 115 22.35 -8.48 -10.23
N ALA A 116 22.36 -8.80 -8.93
CA ALA A 116 21.18 -8.68 -8.09
C ALA A 116 20.90 -7.18 -7.83
N ASP A 117 19.74 -6.70 -8.22
CA ASP A 117 19.34 -5.31 -7.99
C ASP A 117 17.81 -5.20 -7.96
N GLY A 118 17.26 -5.04 -6.75
CA GLY A 118 15.83 -4.81 -6.54
C GLY A 118 15.40 -3.36 -6.75
N ASN A 119 16.33 -2.39 -6.85
CA ASN A 119 15.97 -0.97 -6.89
C ASN A 119 15.13 -0.60 -8.11
N MET A 120 15.41 -1.21 -9.28
CA MET A 120 14.60 -0.97 -10.48
C MET A 120 13.14 -1.43 -10.25
N ALA A 121 12.94 -2.58 -9.60
CA ALA A 121 11.63 -3.09 -9.26
C ALA A 121 10.92 -2.20 -8.23
N ILE A 122 11.62 -1.77 -7.17
CA ILE A 122 11.08 -0.84 -6.17
C ILE A 122 10.63 0.45 -6.85
N ARG A 123 11.53 1.08 -7.64
CA ARG A 123 11.22 2.33 -8.34
C ARG A 123 10.05 2.19 -9.30
N TRP A 124 9.95 1.09 -10.01
CA TRP A 124 8.82 0.80 -10.90
C TRP A 124 7.51 0.66 -10.11
N LEU A 125 7.52 -0.12 -9.03
CA LEU A 125 6.31 -0.42 -8.26
C LEU A 125 5.80 0.80 -7.46
N GLU A 126 6.68 1.65 -6.94
CA GLU A 126 6.28 2.82 -6.15
C GLU A 126 5.83 4.01 -7.00
N THR A 127 6.28 4.10 -8.27
CA THR A 127 5.98 5.26 -9.12
C THR A 127 4.59 5.13 -9.75
N ARG A 128 3.78 6.18 -9.59
CA ARG A 128 2.45 6.30 -10.22
C ARG A 128 2.52 7.15 -11.46
N THR A 129 1.76 6.78 -12.47
CA THR A 129 1.53 7.64 -13.62
C THR A 129 0.53 8.76 -13.26
N GLU A 130 0.54 9.85 -14.04
CA GLU A 130 -0.43 10.93 -13.89
C GLU A 130 -1.89 10.42 -13.92
N LYS A 131 -2.19 9.46 -14.80
CA LYS A 131 -3.51 8.86 -14.91
C LYS A 131 -3.91 8.00 -13.72
N GLU A 132 -2.96 7.27 -13.12
CA GLU A 132 -3.20 6.53 -11.89
C GLU A 132 -3.48 7.48 -10.73
N MET A 133 -2.75 8.59 -10.63
CA MET A 133 -2.99 9.61 -9.61
C MET A 133 -4.34 10.33 -9.80
N GLU A 134 -4.78 10.57 -11.04
CA GLU A 134 -6.11 11.14 -11.33
C GLU A 134 -7.27 10.23 -10.92
N ILE A 135 -7.10 8.90 -11.04
CA ILE A 135 -8.15 7.93 -10.74
C ILE A 135 -8.17 7.51 -9.26
N TYR A 136 -7.07 7.63 -8.56
CA TYR A 136 -6.93 7.18 -7.17
C TYR A 136 -8.03 7.76 -6.23
N PRO A 137 -8.36 9.07 -6.27
CA PRO A 137 -9.45 9.63 -5.46
C PRO A 137 -10.82 8.99 -5.75
N GLN A 138 -11.05 8.50 -6.98
CA GLN A 138 -12.30 7.84 -7.34
C GLN A 138 -12.36 6.42 -6.75
N ILE A 139 -11.23 5.69 -6.78
CA ILE A 139 -11.12 4.36 -6.18
C ILE A 139 -11.29 4.47 -4.65
N TYR A 140 -10.64 5.46 -4.04
CA TYR A 140 -10.74 5.73 -2.62
C TYR A 140 -12.18 6.07 -2.18
N ARG A 141 -12.89 6.87 -2.99
CA ARG A 141 -14.30 7.20 -2.73
C ARG A 141 -15.19 5.95 -2.72
N ILE A 142 -14.95 4.98 -3.62
CA ILE A 142 -15.69 3.72 -3.63
C ILE A 142 -15.49 2.98 -2.30
N ALA A 143 -14.26 2.89 -1.79
CA ALA A 143 -13.99 2.28 -0.49
C ALA A 143 -14.73 3.02 0.64
N MET A 144 -14.70 4.35 0.64
CA MET A 144 -15.37 5.17 1.64
C MET A 144 -16.90 5.05 1.60
N ASP A 145 -17.49 4.90 0.42
CA ASP A 145 -18.94 4.72 0.28
C ASP A 145 -19.39 3.38 0.88
N ILE A 146 -18.60 2.31 0.72
CA ILE A 146 -18.86 1.01 1.38
C ILE A 146 -18.86 1.16 2.89
N LEU A 147 -17.89 1.90 3.45
CA LEU A 147 -17.82 2.11 4.89
C LEU A 147 -18.99 2.96 5.43
N ARG A 148 -19.38 4.01 4.70
CA ARG A 148 -20.54 4.85 5.09
C ARG A 148 -21.83 4.05 5.14
N GLU A 149 -22.00 3.11 4.20
CA GLU A 149 -23.12 2.16 4.24
C GLU A 149 -23.01 1.27 5.48
N ALA A 150 -21.83 0.70 5.77
CA ALA A 150 -21.58 -0.17 6.91
C ALA A 150 -21.81 0.56 8.26
N TYR A 151 -21.45 1.84 8.34
CA TYR A 151 -21.59 2.68 9.53
C TYR A 151 -22.96 3.40 9.57
N SER A 152 -24.04 2.63 9.44
CA SER A 152 -25.41 3.14 9.49
C SER A 152 -26.30 2.25 10.36
N LEU A 153 -27.44 2.79 10.83
CA LEU A 153 -28.44 2.00 11.56
C LEU A 153 -29.18 0.99 10.68
N ASP A 154 -29.03 1.06 9.37
CA ASP A 154 -29.54 0.03 8.45
C ASP A 154 -28.70 -1.26 8.54
N VAL A 155 -27.44 -1.16 8.95
CA VAL A 155 -26.51 -2.27 9.12
C VAL A 155 -26.27 -2.60 10.59
N ILE A 156 -26.01 -1.57 11.41
CA ILE A 156 -25.71 -1.74 12.84
C ILE A 156 -26.98 -1.58 13.66
N THR A 157 -27.48 -2.70 14.19
CA THR A 157 -28.50 -2.72 15.23
C THR A 157 -27.82 -2.79 16.60
N PRO A 158 -27.83 -1.71 17.41
CA PRO A 158 -27.15 -1.67 18.70
C PRO A 158 -27.63 -2.80 19.64
N GLY A 159 -26.70 -3.46 20.31
CA GLY A 159 -26.99 -4.60 21.20
C GLY A 159 -27.27 -5.92 20.46
N VAL A 160 -27.16 -5.96 19.10
CA VAL A 160 -27.42 -7.15 18.27
C VAL A 160 -26.29 -7.41 17.32
N THR A 161 -25.94 -6.42 16.48
CA THR A 161 -24.88 -6.55 15.45
C THR A 161 -23.52 -6.62 16.12
N SER A 162 -22.71 -7.62 15.76
CA SER A 162 -21.32 -7.74 16.22
C SER A 162 -20.35 -7.02 15.28
N THR A 163 -19.12 -6.80 15.73
CA THR A 163 -18.04 -6.29 14.89
C THR A 163 -17.79 -7.23 13.70
N THR A 164 -17.84 -8.55 13.92
CA THR A 164 -17.71 -9.57 12.86
C THR A 164 -18.84 -9.50 11.83
N ASP A 165 -20.07 -9.17 12.21
CA ASP A 165 -21.17 -8.95 11.26
C ASP A 165 -20.88 -7.77 10.32
N VAL A 166 -20.25 -6.70 10.82
CA VAL A 166 -19.84 -5.54 10.03
C VAL A 166 -18.72 -5.91 9.06
N GLU A 167 -17.73 -6.71 9.49
CA GLU A 167 -16.67 -7.25 8.61
C GLU A 167 -17.29 -8.03 7.44
N TYR A 168 -18.22 -8.95 7.73
CA TYR A 168 -18.93 -9.71 6.69
C TYR A 168 -19.75 -8.82 5.77
N TYR A 169 -20.39 -7.78 6.29
CA TYR A 169 -21.12 -6.82 5.49
C TYR A 169 -20.20 -6.11 4.49
N ILE A 170 -19.07 -5.58 4.96
CA ILE A 170 -18.08 -4.92 4.11
C ILE A 170 -17.57 -5.88 3.02
N MET A 171 -17.20 -7.11 3.38
CA MET A 171 -16.76 -8.13 2.43
C MET A 171 -17.83 -8.45 1.39
N GLN A 172 -19.08 -8.57 1.80
CA GLN A 172 -20.20 -8.83 0.89
C GLN A 172 -20.40 -7.68 -0.08
N ARG A 173 -20.35 -6.41 0.40
CA ARG A 173 -20.48 -5.24 -0.47
C ARG A 173 -19.35 -5.13 -1.50
N ILE A 174 -18.10 -5.40 -1.09
CA ILE A 174 -16.94 -5.47 -2.02
C ILE A 174 -17.20 -6.51 -3.11
N ASN A 175 -17.66 -7.71 -2.73
CA ASN A 175 -17.97 -8.78 -3.67
C ASN A 175 -19.15 -8.44 -4.59
N ASP A 176 -20.22 -7.84 -4.08
CA ASP A 176 -21.40 -7.44 -4.85
C ASP A 176 -21.07 -6.39 -5.93
N MET A 177 -20.07 -5.55 -5.67
CA MET A 177 -19.55 -4.58 -6.63
C MET A 177 -18.55 -5.19 -7.62
N GLY A 178 -18.22 -6.48 -7.49
CA GLY A 178 -17.22 -7.15 -8.33
C GLY A 178 -15.79 -6.70 -8.07
N LEU A 179 -15.53 -6.13 -6.89
CA LEU A 179 -14.22 -5.71 -6.41
C LEU A 179 -13.52 -6.82 -5.62
N GLN A 180 -12.27 -6.57 -5.25
CA GLN A 180 -11.51 -7.44 -4.37
C GLN A 180 -11.04 -6.66 -3.14
N ALA A 181 -11.12 -7.28 -1.98
CA ALA A 181 -10.37 -6.84 -0.80
C ALA A 181 -8.98 -7.47 -0.87
N TRP A 182 -7.94 -6.73 -0.53
CA TRP A 182 -6.59 -7.28 -0.51
C TRP A 182 -6.22 -7.86 0.87
N PHE A 183 -7.00 -7.52 1.90
CA PHE A 183 -7.03 -8.18 3.21
C PHE A 183 -8.46 -8.21 3.74
N ALA A 184 -8.71 -9.04 4.75
CA ALA A 184 -10.01 -9.06 5.42
C ALA A 184 -10.18 -7.77 6.25
N PRO A 185 -11.32 -7.07 6.14
CA PRO A 185 -11.59 -5.94 7.02
C PRO A 185 -11.45 -6.34 8.49
N ASP A 186 -10.88 -5.46 9.31
CA ASP A 186 -10.78 -5.61 10.77
C ASP A 186 -11.69 -4.57 11.42
N VAL A 187 -12.65 -5.02 12.22
CA VAL A 187 -13.58 -4.14 12.95
C VAL A 187 -13.48 -4.40 14.44
N ASP A 188 -13.21 -3.35 15.19
CA ASP A 188 -13.16 -3.40 16.64
C ASP A 188 -13.83 -2.19 17.29
N VAL A 189 -14.05 -2.27 18.58
CA VAL A 189 -14.64 -1.18 19.36
C VAL A 189 -13.81 -0.85 20.58
N GLN A 190 -13.84 0.41 20.97
CA GLN A 190 -13.41 0.88 22.30
C GLN A 190 -14.63 1.41 23.04
N ARG A 191 -14.79 1.00 24.29
CA ARG A 191 -15.97 1.26 25.12
C ARG A 191 -15.60 1.93 26.43
N GLN A 192 -16.45 2.82 26.92
CA GLN A 192 -16.32 3.41 28.23
C GLN A 192 -16.26 2.33 29.32
N GLY A 193 -15.31 2.46 30.24
CA GLY A 193 -15.08 1.47 31.32
C GLY A 193 -14.21 0.27 30.95
N CYS A 194 -13.80 0.14 29.69
CA CYS A 194 -12.94 -0.95 29.23
C CYS A 194 -11.46 -0.58 29.11
N ASN A 195 -11.01 0.51 29.72
CA ASN A 195 -9.61 0.97 29.82
C ASN A 195 -8.87 1.04 28.46
N GLY A 196 -9.54 1.57 27.41
CA GLY A 196 -8.92 1.74 26.08
C GLY A 196 -8.64 0.43 25.34
N LYS A 197 -9.14 -0.72 25.82
CA LYS A 197 -8.98 -1.99 25.13
C LYS A 197 -9.77 -1.99 23.83
N ARG A 198 -9.11 -2.30 22.71
CA ARG A 198 -9.79 -2.65 21.46
C ARG A 198 -10.39 -4.06 21.59
N MET A 199 -11.65 -4.20 21.21
CA MET A 199 -12.40 -5.44 21.35
C MET A 199 -12.98 -5.84 20.01
N SER A 200 -12.56 -7.00 19.50
CA SER A 200 -13.11 -7.65 18.31
C SER A 200 -14.00 -8.82 18.69
N ASP A 201 -14.84 -9.26 17.78
CA ASP A 201 -15.82 -10.36 17.97
C ASP A 201 -16.76 -10.10 19.16
N VAL A 202 -17.22 -8.85 19.27
CA VAL A 202 -18.15 -8.40 20.31
C VAL A 202 -19.36 -7.72 19.70
N VAL A 203 -20.49 -7.74 20.44
CA VAL A 203 -21.68 -6.97 20.08
C VAL A 203 -21.42 -5.48 20.27
N ILE A 204 -21.77 -4.69 19.26
CA ILE A 204 -21.64 -3.23 19.25
C ILE A 204 -22.77 -2.63 20.09
N GLU A 205 -22.42 -1.74 21.01
CA GLU A 205 -23.35 -1.08 21.91
C GLU A 205 -23.34 0.44 21.74
N LYS A 206 -24.42 1.08 22.15
CA LYS A 206 -24.50 2.55 22.16
C LYS A 206 -23.38 3.16 23.01
N GLY A 207 -22.69 4.13 22.45
CA GLY A 207 -21.53 4.78 23.07
C GLY A 207 -20.20 4.15 22.72
N ASP A 208 -20.16 3.14 21.85
CA ASP A 208 -18.90 2.59 21.35
C ASP A 208 -18.26 3.52 20.32
N ILE A 209 -16.94 3.64 20.39
CA ILE A 209 -16.11 4.09 19.30
C ILE A 209 -15.79 2.86 18.45
N ILE A 210 -16.22 2.86 17.20
CA ILE A 210 -16.00 1.78 16.25
C ILE A 210 -14.81 2.17 15.37
N HIS A 211 -13.87 1.27 15.23
CA HIS A 211 -12.75 1.38 14.32
C HIS A 211 -12.88 0.34 13.21
N THR A 212 -12.59 0.71 11.98
CA THR A 212 -12.48 -0.23 10.86
C THR A 212 -11.22 0.04 10.07
N ASP A 213 -10.49 -1.03 9.78
CA ASP A 213 -9.36 -1.09 8.86
C ASP A 213 -9.75 -1.94 7.66
N TRP A 214 -9.66 -1.38 6.43
CA TRP A 214 -10.04 -2.08 5.21
C TRP A 214 -9.41 -1.47 3.96
N GLY A 215 -9.27 -2.30 2.92
CA GLY A 215 -8.77 -1.85 1.63
C GLY A 215 -9.34 -2.64 0.47
N ILE A 216 -9.49 -1.98 -0.67
CA ILE A 216 -9.94 -2.58 -1.93
C ILE A 216 -8.85 -2.55 -2.99
N GLU A 217 -8.91 -3.52 -3.91
CA GLU A 217 -8.17 -3.47 -5.17
C GLU A 217 -9.15 -3.14 -6.31
N TYR A 218 -8.85 -2.08 -7.06
CA TYR A 218 -9.55 -1.74 -8.28
C TYR A 218 -8.60 -1.21 -9.34
N MET A 219 -8.71 -1.71 -10.57
CA MET A 219 -7.83 -1.34 -11.70
C MET A 219 -6.34 -1.61 -11.44
N GLY A 220 -6.00 -2.54 -10.56
CA GLY A 220 -4.62 -2.84 -10.16
C GLY A 220 -4.03 -1.87 -9.15
N LEU A 221 -4.84 -0.99 -8.56
CA LEU A 221 -4.46 -0.08 -7.48
C LEU A 221 -5.17 -0.49 -6.19
N HIS A 222 -4.45 -0.39 -5.08
CA HIS A 222 -4.94 -0.71 -3.74
C HIS A 222 -5.23 0.56 -2.95
N THR A 223 -6.30 0.54 -2.15
CA THR A 223 -6.53 1.52 -1.09
C THR A 223 -6.26 0.89 0.25
N ASP A 224 -5.91 1.73 1.22
CA ASP A 224 -5.79 1.35 2.61
C ASP A 224 -6.32 2.49 3.47
N SER A 225 -7.11 2.17 4.50
CA SER A 225 -7.79 3.20 5.26
C SER A 225 -8.23 2.72 6.62
N GLN A 226 -8.04 3.54 7.62
CA GLN A 226 -8.65 3.34 8.93
C GLN A 226 -9.58 4.50 9.25
N ARG A 227 -10.78 4.17 9.70
CA ARG A 227 -11.80 5.16 10.06
C ARG A 227 -12.46 4.85 11.41
N LEU A 228 -12.86 5.93 12.02
CA LEU A 228 -13.56 5.90 13.30
C LEU A 228 -15.02 6.32 13.13
N GLY A 229 -15.90 5.60 13.80
CA GLY A 229 -17.30 5.95 13.98
C GLY A 229 -17.67 6.00 15.46
N TYR A 230 -18.74 6.69 15.78
CA TYR A 230 -19.29 6.70 17.12
C TYR A 230 -20.78 6.42 17.09
N LEU A 231 -21.22 5.39 17.82
CA LEU A 231 -22.62 5.04 17.94
C LEU A 231 -23.25 5.83 19.09
N LEU A 232 -24.15 6.76 18.75
CA LEU A 232 -24.77 7.66 19.74
C LEU A 232 -25.48 6.90 20.86
N LYS A 233 -25.35 7.41 22.10
CA LYS A 233 -26.17 6.97 23.23
C LYS A 233 -27.58 7.54 23.15
N ASP A 234 -28.51 6.97 23.92
CA ASP A 234 -29.85 7.52 24.01
C ASP A 234 -29.83 8.98 24.53
N GLY A 235 -30.42 9.86 23.75
CA GLY A 235 -30.48 11.29 24.04
C GLY A 235 -29.30 12.12 23.57
N GLU A 236 -28.23 11.49 23.04
CA GLU A 236 -27.16 12.21 22.36
C GLU A 236 -27.60 12.58 20.94
N THR A 237 -27.26 13.78 20.53
CA THR A 237 -27.45 14.28 19.13
C THR A 237 -26.12 14.53 18.42
N GLU A 238 -25.05 14.64 19.19
CA GLU A 238 -23.70 14.90 18.71
C GLU A 238 -22.69 13.98 19.41
N ILE A 239 -21.57 13.74 18.74
CA ILE A 239 -20.43 13.00 19.29
C ILE A 239 -19.84 13.79 20.46
N PRO A 240 -19.46 13.16 21.59
CA PRO A 240 -18.83 13.83 22.71
C PRO A 240 -17.60 14.65 22.30
N ALA A 241 -17.44 15.85 22.86
CA ALA A 241 -16.41 16.80 22.48
C ALA A 241 -14.98 16.26 22.68
N GLY A 242 -14.75 15.49 23.76
CA GLY A 242 -13.44 14.86 24.00
C GLY A 242 -13.07 13.83 22.94
N ILE A 243 -14.04 13.11 22.39
CA ILE A 243 -13.81 12.16 21.30
C ILE A 243 -13.43 12.92 20.03
N LEU A 244 -14.17 14.00 19.69
CA LEU A 244 -13.84 14.83 18.52
C LEU A 244 -12.47 15.52 18.66
N GLU A 245 -12.07 15.89 19.86
CA GLU A 245 -10.72 16.45 20.10
C GLU A 245 -9.64 15.38 19.84
N GLY A 246 -9.87 14.11 20.20
CA GLY A 246 -8.96 13.01 19.84
C GLY A 246 -8.77 12.89 18.33
N VAL A 247 -9.85 12.91 17.54
CA VAL A 247 -9.78 12.91 16.06
C VAL A 247 -8.96 14.10 15.55
N LYS A 248 -9.20 15.29 16.08
CA LYS A 248 -8.46 16.50 15.68
C LYS A 248 -6.98 16.42 15.99
N ILE A 249 -6.59 15.86 17.14
CA ILE A 249 -5.18 15.60 17.47
C ILE A 249 -4.56 14.59 16.50
N GLY A 250 -5.28 13.54 16.14
CA GLY A 250 -4.85 12.56 15.12
C GLY A 250 -4.64 13.21 13.77
N ASN A 251 -5.60 14.04 13.30
CA ASN A 251 -5.47 14.81 12.06
C ASN A 251 -4.26 15.77 12.09
N ARG A 252 -4.00 16.41 13.24
CA ARG A 252 -2.80 17.24 13.40
C ARG A 252 -1.53 16.40 13.24
N PHE A 253 -1.50 15.19 13.78
CA PHE A 253 -0.35 14.31 13.63
C PHE A 253 -0.16 13.85 12.17
N GLN A 254 -1.24 13.55 11.44
CA GLN A 254 -1.17 13.30 10.00
C GLN A 254 -0.57 14.50 9.24
N ASP A 255 -0.97 15.73 9.58
CA ASP A 255 -0.42 16.93 8.98
C ASP A 255 1.08 17.08 9.29
N ILE A 256 1.51 16.83 10.54
CA ILE A 256 2.93 16.83 10.91
C ILE A 256 3.73 15.85 10.05
N VAL A 257 3.22 14.62 9.86
CA VAL A 257 3.91 13.64 9.01
C VAL A 257 4.04 14.16 7.58
N ARG A 258 2.96 14.69 7.00
CA ARG A 258 2.95 15.23 5.63
C ARG A 258 3.87 16.45 5.46
N GLU A 259 3.97 17.32 6.46
CA GLU A 259 4.87 18.48 6.46
C GLU A 259 6.35 18.07 6.34
N ASN A 260 6.68 16.83 6.71
CA ASN A 260 8.04 16.28 6.66
C ASN A 260 8.32 15.44 5.40
N TYR A 261 7.40 15.37 4.41
CA TYR A 261 7.65 14.72 3.13
C TYR A 261 8.52 15.62 2.25
N ILE A 262 9.75 15.20 2.00
CA ILE A 262 10.72 15.93 1.17
C ILE A 262 11.40 14.95 0.22
N THR A 263 11.33 15.21 -1.10
CA THR A 263 12.00 14.38 -2.10
C THR A 263 13.48 14.20 -1.79
N GLY A 264 13.94 12.97 -1.78
CA GLY A 264 15.34 12.59 -1.60
C GLY A 264 15.76 12.26 -0.17
N ILE A 265 14.94 12.52 0.86
CA ILE A 265 15.19 12.03 2.23
C ILE A 265 14.65 10.60 2.39
N THR A 266 15.10 9.91 3.41
CA THR A 266 14.72 8.52 3.70
C THR A 266 13.46 8.44 4.56
N GLY A 267 12.81 7.26 4.57
CA GLY A 267 11.68 7.01 5.48
C GLY A 267 12.04 7.22 6.95
N ASN A 268 13.26 6.81 7.35
CA ASN A 268 13.76 7.03 8.71
C ASN A 268 13.92 8.52 9.07
N GLU A 269 14.34 9.34 8.11
CA GLU A 269 14.47 10.80 8.33
C GLU A 269 13.11 11.46 8.48
N ILE A 270 12.11 11.06 7.65
CA ILE A 270 10.72 11.51 7.80
C ILE A 270 10.17 11.10 9.17
N PHE A 271 10.34 9.83 9.55
CA PHE A 271 9.91 9.31 10.85
C PHE A 271 10.49 10.12 12.01
N ALA A 272 11.81 10.30 12.03
CA ALA A 272 12.49 11.00 13.11
C ALA A 272 12.01 12.46 13.25
N ALA A 273 11.88 13.18 12.13
CA ALA A 273 11.44 14.57 12.12
C ALA A 273 9.98 14.70 12.58
N ALA A 274 9.08 13.87 12.05
CA ALA A 274 7.66 13.87 12.43
C ALA A 274 7.47 13.52 13.92
N MET A 275 8.20 12.50 14.41
CA MET A 275 8.13 12.09 15.80
C MET A 275 8.65 13.15 16.77
N GLU A 276 9.70 13.88 16.41
CA GLU A 276 10.22 14.96 17.25
C GLU A 276 9.26 16.17 17.27
N GLN A 277 8.70 16.56 16.12
CA GLN A 277 7.72 17.63 16.04
C GLN A 277 6.47 17.32 16.85
N ALA A 278 5.90 16.12 16.68
CA ALA A 278 4.72 15.70 17.43
C ALA A 278 4.97 15.59 18.94
N LYS A 279 6.20 15.22 19.35
CA LYS A 279 6.61 15.25 20.76
C LYS A 279 6.63 16.67 21.31
N ALA A 280 7.15 17.63 20.55
CA ALA A 280 7.16 19.04 20.94
C ALA A 280 5.74 19.62 21.12
N GLU A 281 4.75 19.10 20.33
CA GLU A 281 3.33 19.44 20.48
C GLU A 281 2.61 18.61 21.56
N GLY A 282 3.30 17.72 22.30
CA GLY A 282 2.73 16.92 23.38
C GLY A 282 1.82 15.77 22.94
N ILE A 283 1.90 15.35 21.68
CA ILE A 283 1.06 14.28 21.11
C ILE A 283 1.61 12.91 21.54
N ARG A 284 0.79 12.09 22.21
CA ARG A 284 1.08 10.66 22.48
C ARG A 284 0.76 9.87 21.23
N ARG A 285 1.73 9.28 20.54
CA ARG A 285 1.62 8.82 19.16
C ARG A 285 2.43 7.58 18.83
N MET A 286 2.02 6.91 17.76
CA MET A 286 2.79 5.90 17.01
C MET A 286 2.67 6.20 15.51
N LEU A 287 3.72 5.95 14.73
CA LEU A 287 3.78 6.17 13.28
C LEU A 287 4.28 4.92 12.58
N TYR A 288 3.54 4.44 11.59
CA TYR A 288 3.86 3.22 10.86
C TYR A 288 3.33 3.24 9.41
N THR A 289 3.55 4.36 8.75
CA THR A 289 3.17 4.68 7.38
C THR A 289 3.97 3.86 6.37
N HIS A 290 3.32 3.33 5.34
CA HIS A 290 3.94 2.52 4.30
C HIS A 290 3.57 2.95 2.89
N PRO A 291 4.38 2.62 1.85
CA PRO A 291 4.01 2.83 0.46
C PRO A 291 2.80 1.99 0.07
N ILE A 292 1.99 2.49 -0.88
CA ILE A 292 0.85 1.78 -1.45
C ILE A 292 0.75 2.04 -2.95
N GLY A 293 0.14 1.13 -3.68
CA GLY A 293 -0.03 1.28 -5.13
C GLY A 293 -0.48 0.00 -5.79
N PHE A 294 0.40 -0.69 -6.52
CA PHE A 294 0.12 -2.02 -7.09
C PHE A 294 -0.02 -3.12 -6.04
N TYR A 295 0.40 -2.85 -4.82
CA TYR A 295 0.22 -3.70 -3.64
C TYR A 295 -0.18 -2.82 -2.46
N GLY A 296 -0.95 -3.37 -1.52
CA GLY A 296 -1.36 -2.69 -0.31
C GLY A 296 -0.16 -2.30 0.54
N HIS A 297 0.63 -3.27 1.00
CA HIS A 297 1.97 -2.99 1.53
C HIS A 297 2.95 -2.88 0.36
N GLY A 298 3.09 -1.69 -0.20
CA GLY A 298 3.85 -1.44 -1.42
C GLY A 298 5.37 -1.42 -1.22
N ALA A 299 6.10 -1.45 -2.35
CA ALA A 299 7.54 -1.19 -2.36
C ALA A 299 7.80 0.31 -2.26
N GLY A 300 8.85 0.71 -1.54
CA GLY A 300 9.25 2.10 -1.30
C GLY A 300 9.70 2.35 0.14
N PRO A 301 9.87 3.62 0.56
CA PRO A 301 10.33 3.96 1.91
C PRO A 301 9.26 3.67 2.97
N THR A 302 9.60 2.83 3.96
CA THR A 302 8.81 2.63 5.17
C THR A 302 9.08 3.75 6.16
N ILE A 303 8.03 4.32 6.79
CA ILE A 303 8.12 5.44 7.73
C ILE A 303 7.65 4.96 9.11
N GLY A 304 8.54 4.30 9.85
CA GLY A 304 8.23 3.58 11.08
C GLY A 304 7.53 2.23 10.83
N LEU A 305 7.41 1.44 11.88
CA LEU A 305 6.65 0.18 11.90
C LEU A 305 5.85 0.12 13.20
N TYR A 306 4.72 -0.57 13.19
CA TYR A 306 3.88 -0.70 14.38
C TYR A 306 4.63 -1.30 15.57
N ASP A 307 5.45 -2.31 15.32
CA ASP A 307 6.26 -3.01 16.31
C ASP A 307 7.69 -2.44 16.47
N ASN A 308 8.08 -1.43 15.68
CA ASN A 308 9.37 -0.75 15.77
C ASN A 308 9.20 0.76 15.57
N GLN A 309 9.06 1.48 16.69
CA GLN A 309 8.97 2.95 16.73
C GLN A 309 10.35 3.62 16.76
N GLY A 310 11.27 3.14 15.92
CA GLY A 310 12.65 3.62 15.81
C GLY A 310 13.19 3.48 14.38
N PHE A 311 14.51 3.36 14.29
CA PHE A 311 15.17 3.17 12.99
C PHE A 311 14.79 1.83 12.36
N VAL A 312 14.38 1.85 11.10
CA VAL A 312 14.03 0.67 10.30
C VAL A 312 15.15 0.42 9.30
N PRO A 313 15.96 -0.64 9.46
CA PRO A 313 17.01 -0.98 8.50
C PRO A 313 16.42 -1.33 7.11
N GLY A 314 17.16 -1.04 6.05
CA GLY A 314 16.78 -1.38 4.69
C GLY A 314 15.58 -0.57 4.19
N ALA A 315 14.35 -1.00 4.46
CA ALA A 315 13.14 -0.34 3.94
C ALA A 315 13.00 1.12 4.39
N GLY A 316 13.37 1.43 5.63
CA GLY A 316 13.38 2.82 6.13
C GLY A 316 14.52 3.68 5.56
N GLU A 317 15.53 3.08 4.92
CA GLU A 317 16.67 3.76 4.30
C GLU A 317 16.41 4.10 2.82
N ILE A 318 15.30 3.60 2.25
CA ILE A 318 14.86 3.97 0.90
C ILE A 318 14.48 5.45 0.90
N LYS A 319 14.85 6.14 -0.18
CA LYS A 319 14.55 7.57 -0.35
C LYS A 319 13.15 7.78 -0.91
N LEU A 320 12.49 8.83 -0.43
CA LEU A 320 11.24 9.32 -0.99
C LEU A 320 11.46 9.96 -2.36
N TYR A 321 10.57 9.66 -3.29
CA TYR A 321 10.52 10.29 -4.61
C TYR A 321 9.12 10.80 -4.92
N ASP A 322 9.02 11.76 -5.83
CA ASP A 322 7.74 12.23 -6.37
C ASP A 322 6.98 11.13 -7.12
N ASP A 323 5.69 11.36 -7.30
CA ASP A 323 4.75 10.48 -8.00
C ASP A 323 4.60 9.12 -7.31
N THR A 324 4.41 9.16 -5.99
CA THR A 324 4.23 7.99 -5.12
C THR A 324 2.98 8.12 -4.26
N CYS A 325 2.49 7.00 -3.74
CA CYS A 325 1.34 6.99 -2.83
C CYS A 325 1.69 6.25 -1.54
N TYR A 326 1.04 6.65 -0.44
CA TYR A 326 1.26 6.10 0.89
C TYR A 326 -0.07 5.85 1.60
N ALA A 327 -0.11 4.79 2.38
CA ALA A 327 -1.02 4.62 3.47
C ALA A 327 -0.45 5.40 4.67
N LEU A 328 -1.00 6.60 4.90
CA LEU A 328 -0.58 7.49 6.00
C LEU A 328 -1.20 6.99 7.30
N GLU A 329 -0.63 5.95 7.82
CA GLU A 329 -1.10 5.17 8.95
C GLU A 329 -0.39 5.56 10.23
N LEU A 330 -1.17 5.81 11.28
CA LEU A 330 -0.70 6.23 12.60
C LEU A 330 -1.78 6.06 13.67
N ASN A 331 -1.40 6.19 14.93
CA ASN A 331 -2.36 6.41 15.99
C ASN A 331 -1.89 7.45 17.00
N ILE A 332 -2.86 8.02 17.71
CA ILE A 332 -2.61 8.84 18.89
C ILE A 332 -3.41 8.28 20.07
N THR A 333 -2.98 8.60 21.28
CA THR A 333 -3.75 8.31 22.49
C THR A 333 -4.22 9.63 23.11
N HIS A 334 -5.53 9.73 23.37
CA HIS A 334 -6.13 10.90 24.03
C HIS A 334 -7.02 10.45 25.19
N SER A 335 -7.01 11.20 26.29
CA SER A 335 -7.86 10.93 27.45
C SER A 335 -9.21 11.63 27.27
N ILE A 336 -10.31 10.88 27.33
CA ILE A 336 -11.66 11.38 27.08
C ILE A 336 -12.28 11.88 28.37
N PRO A 337 -12.53 13.19 28.54
CA PRO A 337 -13.11 13.73 29.78
C PRO A 337 -14.49 13.13 30.13
N GLU A 338 -15.33 12.92 29.11
CA GLU A 338 -16.67 12.33 29.27
C GLU A 338 -16.64 10.85 29.67
N TRP A 339 -15.47 10.21 29.58
CA TRP A 339 -15.21 8.83 30.00
C TRP A 339 -14.33 8.79 31.27
N ASP A 340 -14.48 9.76 32.17
CA ASP A 340 -13.71 9.89 33.42
C ASP A 340 -12.18 9.91 33.21
N GLY A 341 -11.74 10.46 32.08
CA GLY A 341 -10.33 10.52 31.69
C GLY A 341 -9.76 9.21 31.15
N GLN A 342 -10.60 8.27 30.74
CA GLN A 342 -10.14 7.05 30.08
C GLN A 342 -9.36 7.35 28.83
N ASP A 343 -8.20 6.72 28.70
CA ASP A 343 -7.39 6.77 27.47
C ASP A 343 -8.06 5.98 26.35
N VAL A 344 -8.11 6.58 25.15
CA VAL A 344 -8.61 6.00 23.92
C VAL A 344 -7.52 6.15 22.86
N ALA A 345 -7.28 5.09 22.10
CA ALA A 345 -6.36 5.12 20.94
C ALA A 345 -7.17 5.43 19.67
N PHE A 346 -6.76 6.47 18.96
CA PHE A 346 -7.35 6.89 17.68
C PHE A 346 -6.45 6.40 16.57
N TYR A 347 -6.83 5.30 15.95
CA TYR A 347 -6.19 4.73 14.79
C TYR A 347 -6.74 5.40 13.54
N MET A 348 -5.87 5.93 12.71
CA MET A 348 -6.26 6.73 11.55
C MET A 348 -5.35 6.44 10.38
N GLU A 349 -5.93 6.29 9.21
CA GLU A 349 -5.20 6.02 7.99
C GLU A 349 -5.86 6.62 6.77
N GLU A 350 -5.04 7.22 5.91
CA GLU A 350 -5.44 7.82 4.65
C GLU A 350 -4.53 7.33 3.53
N THR A 351 -5.12 6.89 2.42
CA THR A 351 -4.33 6.79 1.18
C THR A 351 -4.04 8.19 0.65
N ILE A 352 -2.78 8.60 0.65
CA ILE A 352 -2.32 9.91 0.15
C ILE A 352 -1.46 9.78 -1.10
N THR A 353 -1.43 10.83 -1.91
CA THR A 353 -0.55 10.98 -3.07
C THR A 353 0.52 12.01 -2.77
N TYR A 354 1.79 11.72 -3.12
CA TYR A 354 2.90 12.66 -3.05
C TYR A 354 3.42 12.94 -4.47
N THR A 355 3.28 14.20 -4.93
CA THR A 355 3.72 14.64 -6.26
C THR A 355 4.02 16.14 -6.25
N GLY A 356 4.99 16.57 -7.05
CA GLY A 356 5.43 17.96 -7.12
C GLY A 356 5.89 18.51 -5.77
N GLY A 357 6.50 17.67 -4.92
CA GLY A 357 6.95 18.02 -3.59
C GLY A 357 5.84 18.29 -2.59
N LYS A 358 4.61 17.81 -2.83
CA LYS A 358 3.44 18.01 -1.98
C LYS A 358 2.64 16.72 -1.79
N THR A 359 2.00 16.60 -0.64
CA THR A 359 1.06 15.53 -0.34
C THR A 359 -0.39 15.99 -0.54
N TYR A 360 -1.23 15.09 -1.07
CA TYR A 360 -2.66 15.30 -1.30
C TYR A 360 -3.44 14.15 -0.69
N PHE A 361 -4.49 14.44 0.06
CA PHE A 361 -5.45 13.43 0.48
C PHE A 361 -6.35 13.04 -0.70
N ASN A 362 -6.69 11.76 -0.77
CA ASN A 362 -7.64 11.24 -1.75
C ASN A 362 -9.10 11.33 -1.26
N ASP A 363 -9.33 11.79 -0.02
CA ASP A 363 -10.64 11.98 0.58
C ASP A 363 -10.80 13.40 1.14
N ASP A 364 -11.97 13.99 0.94
CA ASP A 364 -12.35 15.29 1.49
C ASP A 364 -12.93 15.18 2.92
N TYR A 365 -13.08 13.96 3.47
CA TYR A 365 -13.79 13.66 4.73
C TYR A 365 -12.90 13.17 5.85
N ARG A 366 -11.58 13.29 5.75
CA ARG A 366 -10.66 12.83 6.80
C ARG A 366 -10.94 13.44 8.18
N ASP A 367 -11.43 14.69 8.21
CA ASP A 367 -11.66 15.45 9.44
C ASP A 367 -12.99 15.05 10.14
N VAL A 368 -13.75 14.14 9.52
CA VAL A 368 -15.09 13.79 10.00
C VAL A 368 -15.09 12.39 10.60
N MET A 369 -15.32 12.32 11.92
CA MET A 369 -15.72 11.06 12.55
C MET A 369 -17.17 10.73 12.14
N ILE A 370 -17.43 9.49 11.74
CA ILE A 370 -18.77 9.09 11.29
C ILE A 370 -19.70 8.98 12.50
N LYS A 371 -20.77 9.76 12.50
CA LYS A 371 -21.82 9.72 13.51
C LYS A 371 -22.88 8.69 13.11
N ILE A 372 -23.15 7.71 13.99
CA ILE A 372 -24.10 6.63 13.78
C ILE A 372 -25.25 6.81 14.77
N GLY A 373 -26.46 7.06 14.24
CA GLY A 373 -27.65 7.31 15.03
C GLY A 373 -28.28 8.68 14.87
#